data_9dd32c8becdd670e6b59097680c2809c
#
_entry.id   9dd32c8becdd670e6b59097680c2809c
#
_cell.length_a   1.000
_cell.length_b   1.000
_cell.length_c   1.000
_cell.angle_alpha   90.00
_cell.angle_beta   90.00
_cell.angle_gamma   90.00
#
_symmetry.space_group_name_H-M   'P 1'
#
loop_
_entity.id
_entity.type
_entity.pdbx_description
1 polymer ?
#
loop_
_entity_poly.entity_id
_entity_poly.type
_entity_poly.pdbx_seq_one_letter_code
_entity_poly.pdbx_strand_id
1 'polypeptide(L)'
;MKATAHNALALKGVEPARLWHHFSVLSSIPRPSFKEAGVKSWLKGFCDEHSLSWREDETGNVLIGYYPSVSAEAVILQGHVDMVTERTPDSTHDFERDPLRLKYDGSQWLTADKTTLGADNGVGVCAALAVVERAVVGEISVPPLEVLCTVAEEVGLVGAFGLDVEALGIRGTRLVNLDSEDWPDIFVGCAGGGDSLLRKSVAIEHGARNRHLITVSGLPGGHSGLDIHRGIGNAVVVAAELAVQLLASGDIRLVSISGGDKRNALARDALLCVDCPEDFDLESMMGELKESVSHADARLGVTRGSTRDDDGYISRQDALLILSLLLALPHGPIKFEADGNTQTSNNVASIKVEGDAYVVQCSTRSSVDAHLERIRRSIRLIGEQLGYQVEQNEAYPGWRDAGDSPLRSHALEAIQETGVEPKIRTIHAGLEAGILKKKIEAALGKPVEAIALGPTIIGAHSPDEACDVRTTREFYTVLESLLERLM
;
A
#
# COMPACT_ATOMS: atom_id res chain seq x y z
N MET A 1 -6.07 -29.13 5.89
CA MET A 1 -4.74 -29.22 5.23
C MET A 1 -3.64 -29.34 6.28
N LYS A 2 -2.40 -29.70 5.90
CA LYS A 2 -1.29 -29.88 6.86
C LYS A 2 -0.07 -29.10 6.36
N ALA A 3 0.77 -28.63 7.27
CA ALA A 3 2.06 -28.06 6.95
C ALA A 3 2.94 -29.04 6.19
N THR A 4 3.80 -28.56 5.29
CA THR A 4 4.91 -29.38 4.77
C THR A 4 5.82 -29.79 5.92
N ALA A 5 6.48 -30.94 5.79
CA ALA A 5 7.44 -31.39 6.82
C ALA A 5 8.54 -30.35 7.08
N HIS A 6 8.96 -29.62 6.04
CA HIS A 6 9.95 -28.56 6.13
C HIS A 6 9.46 -27.40 7.00
N ASN A 7 8.27 -26.83 6.69
CA ASN A 7 7.74 -25.66 7.41
C ASN A 7 7.37 -26.02 8.86
N ALA A 8 6.81 -27.21 9.08
CA ALA A 8 6.56 -27.70 10.44
C ALA A 8 7.83 -27.85 11.29
N LEU A 9 8.96 -28.26 10.65
CA LEU A 9 10.25 -28.39 11.32
C LEU A 9 10.87 -27.01 11.60
N ALA A 10 10.78 -26.08 10.65
CA ALA A 10 11.36 -24.73 10.78
C ALA A 10 10.79 -23.97 12.00
N LEU A 11 9.50 -24.16 12.30
CA LEU A 11 8.80 -23.47 13.41
C LEU A 11 8.57 -24.34 14.64
N LYS A 12 9.21 -25.52 14.72
CA LYS A 12 9.04 -26.43 15.84
C LYS A 12 9.57 -25.83 17.14
N GLY A 13 8.71 -25.71 18.15
CA GLY A 13 9.06 -25.18 19.48
C GLY A 13 9.18 -23.65 19.55
N VAL A 14 8.75 -22.96 18.50
CA VAL A 14 8.62 -21.49 18.49
C VAL A 14 7.31 -21.10 19.16
N GLU A 15 7.34 -20.14 20.09
CA GLU A 15 6.15 -19.62 20.76
C GLU A 15 5.69 -18.29 20.15
N PRO A 16 4.36 -18.08 20.03
CA PRO A 16 3.23 -18.91 20.47
C PRO A 16 3.00 -20.11 19.53
N ALA A 17 2.99 -21.31 20.08
CA ALA A 17 3.01 -22.55 19.30
C ALA A 17 1.83 -22.68 18.31
N ARG A 18 0.59 -22.29 18.70
CA ARG A 18 -0.59 -22.35 17.83
C ARG A 18 -0.50 -21.39 16.65
N LEU A 19 -0.09 -20.15 16.90
CA LEU A 19 0.10 -19.15 15.83
C LEU A 19 1.07 -19.68 14.79
N TRP A 20 2.23 -20.16 15.22
CA TRP A 20 3.27 -20.65 14.29
C TRP A 20 2.90 -21.99 13.65
N HIS A 21 2.08 -22.81 14.32
CA HIS A 21 1.50 -23.97 13.68
C HIS A 21 0.60 -23.55 12.50
N HIS A 22 -0.34 -22.63 12.72
CA HIS A 22 -1.20 -22.10 11.65
C HIS A 22 -0.39 -21.45 10.54
N PHE A 23 0.62 -20.65 10.87
CA PHE A 23 1.48 -20.03 9.87
C PHE A 23 2.27 -21.06 9.06
N SER A 24 2.74 -22.15 9.67
CA SER A 24 3.41 -23.25 8.94
C SER A 24 2.49 -23.94 7.95
N VAL A 25 1.19 -24.06 8.26
CA VAL A 25 0.18 -24.58 7.35
C VAL A 25 -0.12 -23.59 6.25
N LEU A 26 -0.39 -22.32 6.58
CA LEU A 26 -0.71 -21.25 5.64
C LEU A 26 0.41 -21.07 4.60
N SER A 27 1.68 -21.02 5.04
CA SER A 27 2.85 -20.93 4.15
C SER A 27 3.06 -22.16 3.28
N SER A 28 2.34 -23.25 3.55
CA SER A 28 2.34 -24.45 2.71
C SER A 28 1.25 -24.45 1.65
N ILE A 29 0.43 -23.40 1.60
CA ILE A 29 -0.69 -23.22 0.66
C ILE A 29 -0.37 -22.05 -0.26
N PRO A 30 -0.26 -22.24 -1.58
CA PRO A 30 -0.20 -21.16 -2.55
C PRO A 30 -1.40 -20.22 -2.42
N ARG A 31 -1.11 -18.90 -2.32
CA ARG A 31 -2.15 -17.88 -2.06
C ARG A 31 -1.89 -16.53 -2.74
N PRO A 32 -1.47 -16.48 -4.02
CA PRO A 32 -1.42 -15.20 -4.71
C PRO A 32 -2.81 -14.59 -4.80
N SER A 33 -2.90 -13.27 -4.91
CA SER A 33 -4.16 -12.54 -5.08
C SER A 33 -5.01 -13.14 -6.19
N PHE A 34 -6.32 -13.28 -5.98
CA PHE A 34 -7.29 -13.98 -6.82
C PHE A 34 -7.12 -15.51 -6.92
N LYS A 35 -6.24 -16.12 -6.13
CA LYS A 35 -6.01 -17.58 -6.10
C LYS A 35 -6.14 -18.16 -4.69
N GLU A 36 -6.94 -17.54 -3.84
CA GLU A 36 -7.06 -17.86 -2.41
C GLU A 36 -7.92 -19.10 -2.13
N ALA A 37 -8.43 -19.81 -3.14
CA ALA A 37 -9.30 -20.97 -2.96
C ALA A 37 -8.70 -22.04 -2.03
N GLY A 38 -7.39 -22.28 -2.07
CA GLY A 38 -6.68 -23.21 -1.19
C GLY A 38 -6.77 -22.79 0.28
N VAL A 39 -6.53 -21.50 0.55
CA VAL A 39 -6.61 -20.93 1.90
C VAL A 39 -8.05 -20.99 2.42
N LYS A 40 -9.04 -20.58 1.61
CA LYS A 40 -10.45 -20.66 1.98
C LYS A 40 -10.88 -22.10 2.33
N SER A 41 -10.41 -23.08 1.57
CA SER A 41 -10.65 -24.50 1.89
C SER A 41 -10.03 -24.94 3.22
N TRP A 42 -8.84 -24.42 3.55
CA TRP A 42 -8.20 -24.67 4.85
C TRP A 42 -8.98 -24.00 5.99
N LEU A 43 -9.35 -22.74 5.85
CA LEU A 43 -10.17 -22.01 6.84
C LEU A 43 -11.52 -22.68 7.08
N LYS A 44 -12.17 -23.19 6.01
CA LYS A 44 -13.42 -23.96 6.13
C LYS A 44 -13.20 -25.24 6.94
N GLY A 45 -12.12 -25.96 6.68
CA GLY A 45 -11.75 -27.16 7.46
C GLY A 45 -11.49 -26.84 8.93
N PHE A 46 -10.87 -25.69 9.23
CA PHE A 46 -10.70 -25.20 10.60
C PHE A 46 -12.06 -24.93 11.29
N CYS A 47 -13.00 -24.29 10.59
CA CYS A 47 -14.35 -24.09 11.12
C CYS A 47 -15.08 -25.40 11.41
N ASP A 48 -14.99 -26.37 10.50
CA ASP A 48 -15.63 -27.65 10.66
C ASP A 48 -15.05 -28.45 11.87
N GLU A 49 -13.72 -28.39 12.07
CA GLU A 49 -13.02 -29.03 13.20
C GLU A 49 -13.42 -28.43 14.55
N HIS A 50 -13.58 -27.13 14.61
CA HIS A 50 -13.87 -26.40 15.85
C HIS A 50 -15.35 -26.03 16.03
N SER A 51 -16.23 -26.49 15.16
CA SER A 51 -17.68 -26.19 15.19
C SER A 51 -17.98 -24.69 15.17
N LEU A 52 -17.24 -23.94 14.38
CA LEU A 52 -17.39 -22.50 14.21
C LEU A 52 -18.34 -22.18 13.05
N SER A 53 -18.96 -21.00 13.10
CA SER A 53 -19.75 -20.53 11.97
C SER A 53 -18.86 -20.08 10.81
N TRP A 54 -19.35 -20.34 9.58
CA TRP A 54 -18.69 -19.94 8.33
C TRP A 54 -19.66 -19.19 7.44
N ARG A 55 -19.23 -18.06 6.93
CA ARG A 55 -19.92 -17.34 5.85
C ARG A 55 -18.92 -16.82 4.84
N GLU A 56 -19.35 -16.70 3.59
CA GLU A 56 -18.55 -16.19 2.48
C GLU A 56 -19.44 -15.25 1.66
N ASP A 57 -18.92 -14.07 1.26
CA ASP A 57 -19.62 -13.16 0.36
C ASP A 57 -19.27 -13.43 -1.12
N GLU A 58 -19.91 -12.71 -2.04
CA GLU A 58 -19.69 -12.87 -3.49
C GLU A 58 -18.28 -12.49 -3.94
N THR A 59 -17.60 -11.62 -3.19
CA THR A 59 -16.20 -11.22 -3.46
C THR A 59 -15.24 -12.32 -3.05
N GLY A 60 -15.66 -13.19 -2.11
CA GLY A 60 -14.87 -14.28 -1.57
C GLY A 60 -14.26 -13.98 -0.20
N ASN A 61 -14.64 -12.87 0.44
CA ASN A 61 -14.30 -12.63 1.84
C ASN A 61 -14.98 -13.66 2.73
N VAL A 62 -14.32 -14.02 3.81
CA VAL A 62 -14.77 -15.04 4.73
C VAL A 62 -14.96 -14.47 6.12
N LEU A 63 -16.07 -14.81 6.78
CA LEU A 63 -16.30 -14.54 8.19
C LEU A 63 -16.37 -15.87 8.98
N ILE A 64 -15.48 -16.00 9.96
CA ILE A 64 -15.46 -17.09 10.93
C ILE A 64 -16.01 -16.55 12.25
N GLY A 65 -17.10 -17.11 12.75
CA GLY A 65 -17.74 -16.62 13.97
C GLY A 65 -17.62 -17.60 15.13
N TYR A 66 -17.13 -17.08 16.26
CA TYR A 66 -17.15 -17.71 17.58
C TYR A 66 -18.10 -16.95 18.50
N TYR A 67 -19.23 -17.56 18.87
CA TYR A 67 -20.29 -16.89 19.63
C TYR A 67 -20.66 -17.67 20.90
N PRO A 68 -19.82 -17.57 21.96
CA PRO A 68 -20.10 -18.24 23.25
C PRO A 68 -21.32 -17.63 23.97
N SER A 69 -21.65 -16.37 23.64
CA SER A 69 -22.83 -15.66 24.16
C SER A 69 -23.49 -14.84 23.03
N VAL A 70 -24.83 -14.85 23.00
CA VAL A 70 -25.62 -14.12 21.99
C VAL A 70 -25.83 -12.66 22.37
N SER A 71 -25.62 -12.29 23.63
CA SER A 71 -25.94 -10.96 24.18
C SER A 71 -24.74 -10.01 24.26
N ALA A 72 -23.52 -10.53 24.15
CA ALA A 72 -22.32 -9.70 24.16
C ALA A 72 -22.00 -9.17 22.75
N GLU A 73 -21.42 -7.97 22.73
CA GLU A 73 -20.94 -7.35 21.48
C GLU A 73 -19.74 -8.10 20.92
N ALA A 74 -19.75 -8.37 19.62
CA ALA A 74 -18.65 -9.07 18.97
C ALA A 74 -17.48 -8.11 18.67
N VAL A 75 -16.26 -8.66 18.73
CA VAL A 75 -15.04 -8.02 18.27
C VAL A 75 -14.65 -8.62 16.92
N ILE A 76 -14.38 -7.77 15.94
CA ILE A 76 -13.92 -8.17 14.62
C ILE A 76 -12.39 -8.18 14.65
N LEU A 77 -11.78 -9.34 14.39
CA LEU A 77 -10.36 -9.51 14.11
C LEU A 77 -10.20 -9.63 12.60
N GLN A 78 -9.48 -8.70 11.97
CA GLN A 78 -9.43 -8.67 10.52
C GLN A 78 -8.00 -8.77 9.99
N GLY A 79 -7.83 -9.51 8.90
CA GLY A 79 -6.62 -9.60 8.11
C GLY A 79 -6.90 -10.17 6.72
N HIS A 80 -5.97 -9.96 5.77
CA HIS A 80 -6.10 -10.50 4.41
C HIS A 80 -5.39 -11.84 4.24
N VAL A 81 -5.87 -12.66 3.30
CA VAL A 81 -5.36 -14.02 3.10
C VAL A 81 -4.49 -14.20 1.87
N ASP A 82 -4.47 -13.26 0.95
CA ASP A 82 -3.53 -13.25 -0.17
C ASP A 82 -2.14 -12.77 0.26
N MET A 83 -1.20 -12.72 -0.65
CA MET A 83 0.15 -12.21 -0.43
C MET A 83 0.77 -11.71 -1.73
N VAL A 84 1.70 -10.78 -1.64
CA VAL A 84 2.59 -10.38 -2.74
C VAL A 84 3.51 -11.52 -3.15
N THR A 85 3.67 -11.72 -4.45
CA THR A 85 4.41 -12.85 -5.03
C THR A 85 5.70 -12.37 -5.71
N GLU A 86 6.71 -12.03 -4.91
CA GLU A 86 8.02 -11.60 -5.38
C GLU A 86 9.09 -12.65 -5.06
N ARG A 87 10.05 -12.82 -5.97
CA ARG A 87 11.16 -13.78 -5.81
C ARG A 87 12.46 -13.20 -6.35
N THR A 88 13.58 -13.74 -5.87
CA THR A 88 14.90 -13.38 -6.41
C THR A 88 15.04 -13.87 -7.85
N PRO A 89 15.87 -13.22 -8.71
CA PRO A 89 16.01 -13.59 -10.12
C PRO A 89 16.50 -15.03 -10.34
N ASP A 90 17.21 -15.60 -9.38
CA ASP A 90 17.73 -16.97 -9.41
C ASP A 90 16.78 -18.02 -8.80
N SER A 91 15.58 -17.59 -8.35
CA SER A 91 14.54 -18.49 -7.84
C SER A 91 13.69 -19.05 -8.97
N THR A 92 13.34 -20.34 -8.88
CA THR A 92 12.41 -21.03 -9.80
C THR A 92 11.05 -21.28 -9.17
N HIS A 93 10.76 -20.68 -7.99
CA HIS A 93 9.53 -20.88 -7.24
C HIS A 93 8.28 -20.49 -8.07
N ASP A 94 7.28 -21.34 -8.09
CA ASP A 94 5.97 -21.10 -8.71
C ASP A 94 4.93 -20.82 -7.61
N PHE A 95 4.56 -19.57 -7.42
CA PHE A 95 3.62 -19.15 -6.39
C PHE A 95 2.19 -19.71 -6.55
N GLU A 96 1.84 -20.25 -7.71
CA GLU A 96 0.54 -20.91 -7.90
C GLU A 96 0.54 -22.38 -7.49
N ARG A 97 1.71 -22.99 -7.27
CA ARG A 97 1.85 -24.44 -7.06
C ARG A 97 2.71 -24.83 -5.88
N ASP A 98 3.79 -24.07 -5.67
CA ASP A 98 4.82 -24.47 -4.70
C ASP A 98 4.50 -23.88 -3.31
N PRO A 99 4.67 -24.66 -2.23
CA PRO A 99 4.66 -24.14 -0.89
C PRO A 99 5.89 -23.27 -0.64
N LEU A 100 5.73 -22.19 0.12
CA LEU A 100 6.87 -21.41 0.60
C LEU A 100 7.80 -22.28 1.44
N ARG A 101 9.08 -21.95 1.46
CA ARG A 101 10.09 -22.61 2.26
C ARG A 101 10.55 -21.70 3.38
N LEU A 102 10.00 -21.88 4.55
CA LEU A 102 10.32 -21.06 5.72
C LEU A 102 11.76 -21.33 6.21
N LYS A 103 12.41 -20.27 6.65
CA LYS A 103 13.77 -20.27 7.24
C LYS A 103 13.73 -19.57 8.59
N TYR A 104 14.07 -20.30 9.65
CA TYR A 104 14.25 -19.77 10.98
C TYR A 104 15.41 -20.51 11.65
N ASP A 105 16.42 -19.79 12.04
CA ASP A 105 17.64 -20.33 12.64
C ASP A 105 17.66 -20.25 14.19
N GLY A 106 16.52 -19.84 14.78
CA GLY A 106 16.41 -19.62 16.22
C GLY A 106 16.84 -18.23 16.68
N SER A 107 17.16 -17.33 15.73
CA SER A 107 17.50 -15.94 16.01
C SER A 107 16.25 -15.06 16.16
N GLN A 108 16.29 -13.86 15.62
CA GLN A 108 15.19 -12.90 15.65
C GLN A 108 14.22 -13.08 14.50
N TRP A 109 14.70 -13.36 13.30
CA TRP A 109 13.95 -13.19 12.06
C TRP A 109 13.53 -14.50 11.42
N LEU A 110 12.23 -14.63 11.17
CA LEU A 110 11.67 -15.62 10.28
C LEU A 110 11.64 -15.05 8.85
N THR A 111 12.11 -15.83 7.88
CA THR A 111 12.16 -15.46 6.45
C THR A 111 11.68 -16.62 5.57
N ALA A 112 11.63 -16.41 4.25
CA ALA A 112 11.43 -17.46 3.27
C ALA A 112 12.66 -17.64 2.33
N ASP A 113 12.75 -18.78 1.65
CA ASP A 113 13.88 -19.08 0.77
C ASP A 113 13.70 -18.45 -0.61
N LYS A 114 14.32 -17.27 -0.82
CA LYS A 114 14.33 -16.55 -2.12
C LYS A 114 12.95 -16.08 -2.60
N THR A 115 12.00 -15.92 -1.70
CA THR A 115 10.65 -15.43 -2.00
C THR A 115 10.20 -14.48 -0.91
N THR A 116 9.12 -13.72 -1.16
CA THR A 116 8.32 -13.11 -0.11
C THR A 116 7.93 -14.16 0.93
N LEU A 117 7.82 -13.74 2.19
CA LEU A 117 7.45 -14.61 3.32
C LEU A 117 5.93 -14.75 3.46
N GLY A 118 5.19 -13.70 3.11
CA GLY A 118 3.76 -13.58 3.34
C GLY A 118 3.40 -13.48 4.82
N ALA A 119 4.27 -12.90 5.63
CA ALA A 119 3.97 -12.51 7.00
C ALA A 119 2.90 -11.42 7.03
N ASP A 120 2.97 -10.52 6.07
CA ASP A 120 1.94 -9.61 5.60
C ASP A 120 0.90 -10.40 4.76
N ASN A 121 -0.37 -10.58 5.14
CA ASN A 121 -0.86 -10.46 6.52
C ASN A 121 -1.12 -11.85 7.16
N GLY A 122 -0.35 -12.86 6.71
CA GLY A 122 -0.48 -14.24 7.17
C GLY A 122 -0.30 -14.41 8.68
N VAL A 123 0.56 -13.59 9.32
CA VAL A 123 0.78 -13.66 10.77
C VAL A 123 -0.44 -13.14 11.52
N GLY A 124 -1.06 -12.04 11.06
CA GLY A 124 -2.28 -11.50 11.65
C GLY A 124 -3.44 -12.49 11.59
N VAL A 125 -3.68 -13.09 10.42
CA VAL A 125 -4.71 -14.15 10.24
C VAL A 125 -4.42 -15.32 11.18
N CYS A 126 -3.19 -15.82 11.25
CA CYS A 126 -2.83 -16.94 12.12
C CYS A 126 -2.96 -16.61 13.61
N ALA A 127 -2.70 -15.37 14.01
CA ALA A 127 -2.93 -14.90 15.38
C ALA A 127 -4.42 -14.95 15.74
N ALA A 128 -5.30 -14.47 14.85
CA ALA A 128 -6.74 -14.53 15.05
C ALA A 128 -7.24 -15.99 15.20
N LEU A 129 -6.79 -16.89 14.31
CA LEU A 129 -7.15 -18.32 14.39
C LEU A 129 -6.66 -18.97 15.70
N ALA A 130 -5.43 -18.67 16.13
CA ALA A 130 -4.85 -19.21 17.37
C ALA A 130 -5.63 -18.76 18.62
N VAL A 131 -6.08 -17.50 18.65
CA VAL A 131 -6.94 -16.97 19.71
C VAL A 131 -8.29 -17.70 19.73
N VAL A 132 -8.94 -17.84 18.57
CA VAL A 132 -10.23 -18.55 18.47
C VAL A 132 -10.09 -20.00 18.91
N GLU A 133 -9.04 -20.71 18.50
CA GLU A 133 -8.77 -22.09 18.92
C GLU A 133 -8.64 -22.21 20.45
N ARG A 134 -7.88 -21.31 21.09
CA ARG A 134 -7.75 -21.27 22.55
C ARG A 134 -9.07 -20.99 23.27
N ALA A 135 -9.88 -20.11 22.69
CA ALA A 135 -11.20 -19.80 23.25
C ALA A 135 -12.17 -20.99 23.15
N VAL A 136 -12.16 -21.69 22.01
CA VAL A 136 -13.00 -22.89 21.78
C VAL A 136 -12.67 -24.00 22.77
N VAL A 137 -11.39 -24.23 23.08
CA VAL A 137 -10.99 -25.26 24.04
C VAL A 137 -11.04 -24.80 25.50
N GLY A 138 -11.47 -23.56 25.75
CA GLY A 138 -11.66 -23.02 27.11
C GLY A 138 -10.38 -22.62 27.84
N GLU A 139 -9.28 -22.38 27.11
CA GLU A 139 -8.01 -21.93 27.72
C GLU A 139 -8.01 -20.44 28.03
N ILE A 140 -8.77 -19.66 27.26
CA ILE A 140 -8.96 -18.22 27.46
C ILE A 140 -10.43 -17.86 27.38
N SER A 141 -10.80 -16.75 28.05
CA SER A 141 -12.14 -16.18 27.96
C SER A 141 -12.09 -14.91 27.11
N VAL A 142 -12.91 -14.85 26.09
CA VAL A 142 -12.96 -13.71 25.15
C VAL A 142 -14.42 -13.38 24.80
N PRO A 143 -14.73 -12.15 24.38
CA PRO A 143 -16.04 -11.81 23.84
C PRO A 143 -16.35 -12.65 22.59
N PRO A 144 -17.58 -12.60 22.05
CA PRO A 144 -17.86 -13.13 20.73
C PRO A 144 -16.85 -12.58 19.71
N LEU A 145 -16.30 -13.45 18.87
CA LEU A 145 -15.28 -13.07 17.87
C LEU A 145 -15.81 -13.28 16.45
N GLU A 146 -15.51 -12.35 15.61
CA GLU A 146 -15.72 -12.36 14.16
C GLU A 146 -14.37 -12.24 13.47
N VAL A 147 -13.79 -13.34 12.98
CA VAL A 147 -12.54 -13.28 12.19
C VAL A 147 -12.93 -13.03 10.75
N LEU A 148 -12.67 -11.82 10.29
CA LEU A 148 -12.91 -11.37 8.92
C LEU A 148 -11.62 -11.53 8.10
N CYS A 149 -11.63 -12.49 7.18
CA CYS A 149 -10.55 -12.73 6.25
C CYS A 149 -10.90 -12.11 4.88
N THR A 150 -10.20 -11.10 4.46
CA THR A 150 -10.37 -10.45 3.15
C THR A 150 -9.49 -11.09 2.10
N VAL A 151 -9.87 -10.94 0.82
CA VAL A 151 -9.15 -11.46 -0.35
C VAL A 151 -8.62 -10.34 -1.22
N ALA A 152 -7.57 -10.61 -1.99
CA ALA A 152 -7.01 -9.70 -2.99
C ALA A 152 -6.79 -8.26 -2.46
N GLU A 153 -6.25 -8.14 -1.26
CA GLU A 153 -5.85 -6.87 -0.64
C GLU A 153 -4.73 -6.21 -1.44
N GLU A 154 -3.69 -6.96 -1.74
CA GLU A 154 -2.42 -6.56 -2.33
C GLU A 154 -2.53 -5.97 -3.75
N VAL A 155 -3.65 -6.22 -4.40
CA VAL A 155 -3.94 -5.72 -5.76
C VAL A 155 -4.97 -4.60 -5.77
N GLY A 156 -5.17 -3.94 -4.63
CA GLY A 156 -5.99 -2.73 -4.52
C GLY A 156 -7.19 -2.83 -3.61
N LEU A 157 -7.09 -3.57 -2.48
CA LEU A 157 -8.10 -3.64 -1.41
C LEU A 157 -9.44 -4.23 -1.92
N VAL A 158 -9.38 -5.15 -2.89
CA VAL A 158 -10.57 -5.66 -3.61
C VAL A 158 -11.57 -6.28 -2.65
N GLY A 159 -11.10 -7.09 -1.69
CA GLY A 159 -11.93 -7.70 -0.66
C GLY A 159 -12.67 -6.65 0.17
N ALA A 160 -11.96 -5.63 0.65
CA ALA A 160 -12.57 -4.56 1.44
C ALA A 160 -13.61 -3.76 0.64
N PHE A 161 -13.32 -3.43 -0.63
CA PHE A 161 -14.28 -2.78 -1.51
C PHE A 161 -15.51 -3.65 -1.77
N GLY A 162 -15.33 -4.94 -1.96
CA GLY A 162 -16.40 -5.89 -2.24
C GLY A 162 -17.15 -6.39 -1.00
N LEU A 163 -16.76 -6.00 0.23
CA LEU A 163 -17.35 -6.49 1.47
C LEU A 163 -18.89 -6.34 1.46
N ASP A 164 -19.58 -7.46 1.66
CA ASP A 164 -21.02 -7.51 1.90
C ASP A 164 -21.29 -7.85 3.38
N VAL A 165 -21.54 -6.80 4.16
CA VAL A 165 -21.74 -6.89 5.61
C VAL A 165 -22.98 -7.73 5.97
N GLU A 166 -24.04 -7.65 5.17
CA GLU A 166 -25.31 -8.37 5.39
C GLU A 166 -25.16 -9.86 5.06
N ALA A 167 -24.55 -10.19 3.92
CA ALA A 167 -24.31 -11.57 3.51
C ALA A 167 -23.41 -12.31 4.51
N LEU A 168 -22.35 -11.65 4.99
CA LEU A 168 -21.48 -12.18 6.03
C LEU A 168 -22.14 -12.18 7.41
N GLY A 169 -23.15 -11.30 7.63
CA GLY A 169 -23.85 -11.17 8.91
C GLY A 169 -22.96 -10.65 10.02
N ILE A 170 -22.08 -9.70 9.69
CA ILE A 170 -21.20 -9.00 10.63
C ILE A 170 -22.07 -8.25 11.65
N ARG A 171 -21.70 -8.34 12.93
CA ARG A 171 -22.42 -7.72 14.06
C ARG A 171 -21.51 -6.87 14.93
N GLY A 172 -20.22 -7.11 14.88
CA GLY A 172 -19.22 -6.42 15.67
C GLY A 172 -19.12 -4.94 15.33
N THR A 173 -18.93 -4.11 16.34
CA THR A 173 -18.67 -2.68 16.19
C THR A 173 -17.30 -2.26 16.74
N ARG A 174 -16.47 -3.24 17.10
CA ARG A 174 -15.06 -3.08 17.46
C ARG A 174 -14.20 -3.83 16.47
N LEU A 175 -13.47 -3.10 15.63
CA LEU A 175 -12.61 -3.63 14.57
C LEU A 175 -11.15 -3.55 15.00
N VAL A 176 -10.50 -4.70 15.11
CA VAL A 176 -9.06 -4.83 15.29
C VAL A 176 -8.48 -5.37 13.98
N ASN A 177 -7.91 -4.49 13.17
CA ASN A 177 -7.14 -4.88 12.01
C ASN A 177 -5.76 -5.37 12.48
N LEU A 178 -5.32 -6.53 11.97
CA LEU A 178 -4.09 -7.21 12.38
C LEU A 178 -2.97 -7.07 11.34
N ASP A 179 -3.02 -5.97 10.58
CA ASP A 179 -2.23 -5.73 9.37
C ASP A 179 -1.28 -4.53 9.52
N SER A 180 -0.73 -4.37 10.69
CA SER A 180 0.34 -3.40 10.96
C SER A 180 1.68 -4.12 11.09
N GLU A 181 2.75 -3.45 10.66
CA GLU A 181 4.11 -3.98 10.61
C GLU A 181 5.06 -3.33 11.62
N ASP A 182 4.58 -2.38 12.39
CA ASP A 182 5.38 -1.52 13.26
C ASP A 182 5.07 -1.74 14.74
N TRP A 183 5.49 -2.87 15.32
CA TRP A 183 5.35 -3.07 16.76
C TRP A 183 6.23 -2.07 17.55
N PRO A 184 5.74 -1.39 18.61
CA PRO A 184 4.45 -1.53 19.29
C PRO A 184 3.44 -0.43 18.91
N ASP A 185 3.48 0.09 17.72
CA ASP A 185 2.63 1.20 17.31
C ASP A 185 1.16 0.76 17.13
N ILE A 186 0.22 1.62 17.54
CA ILE A 186 -1.21 1.46 17.29
C ILE A 186 -1.62 2.49 16.24
N PHE A 187 -2.12 2.01 15.11
CA PHE A 187 -2.68 2.90 14.09
C PHE A 187 -4.17 3.14 14.36
N VAL A 188 -4.55 4.41 14.37
CA VAL A 188 -5.92 4.88 14.64
C VAL A 188 -6.48 5.71 13.48
N GLY A 189 -5.79 5.68 12.36
CA GLY A 189 -6.19 6.39 11.15
C GLY A 189 -5.31 6.09 9.97
N CYS A 190 -5.87 6.22 8.77
CA CYS A 190 -5.14 6.05 7.51
C CYS A 190 -5.63 7.03 6.45
N ALA A 191 -4.80 7.24 5.42
CA ALA A 191 -5.24 8.02 4.27
C ALA A 191 -6.14 7.18 3.36
N GLY A 192 -7.21 7.79 2.89
CA GLY A 192 -7.90 7.37 1.69
C GLY A 192 -7.10 7.71 0.44
N GLY A 193 -7.51 7.20 -0.71
CA GLY A 193 -6.79 7.45 -1.95
C GLY A 193 -7.64 7.29 -3.20
N GLY A 194 -7.16 7.86 -4.29
CA GLY A 194 -7.77 7.72 -5.60
C GLY A 194 -6.83 8.21 -6.68
N ASP A 195 -6.86 7.50 -7.80
CA ASP A 195 -6.01 7.78 -8.95
C ASP A 195 -6.72 8.64 -9.99
N SER A 196 -5.95 9.37 -10.76
CA SER A 196 -6.39 10.13 -11.93
C SER A 196 -5.47 9.81 -13.11
N LEU A 197 -6.06 9.42 -14.24
CA LEU A 197 -5.38 9.20 -15.50
C LEU A 197 -5.79 10.33 -16.47
N LEU A 198 -4.78 11.03 -17.00
CA LEU A 198 -4.97 12.14 -17.92
C LEU A 198 -4.33 11.77 -19.26
N ARG A 199 -5.14 11.63 -20.29
CA ARG A 199 -4.74 11.17 -21.63
C ARG A 199 -4.94 12.26 -22.68
N LYS A 200 -3.93 12.47 -23.53
CA LYS A 200 -4.00 13.40 -24.65
C LYS A 200 -3.20 12.88 -25.84
N SER A 201 -3.83 12.76 -27.00
CA SER A 201 -3.11 12.59 -28.28
C SER A 201 -2.43 13.89 -28.70
N VAL A 202 -1.25 13.78 -29.28
CA VAL A 202 -0.42 14.90 -29.65
C VAL A 202 -0.16 14.92 -31.16
N ALA A 203 -0.02 16.10 -31.72
CA ALA A 203 0.38 16.27 -33.10
C ALA A 203 1.91 16.12 -33.23
N ILE A 204 2.34 15.25 -34.14
CA ILE A 204 3.74 15.04 -34.48
C ILE A 204 4.06 15.82 -35.74
N GLU A 205 5.07 16.65 -35.69
CA GLU A 205 5.66 17.36 -36.81
C GLU A 205 6.95 16.67 -37.24
N HIS A 206 7.35 16.83 -38.50
CA HIS A 206 8.53 16.17 -39.06
C HIS A 206 9.63 17.20 -39.40
N GLY A 207 10.86 16.81 -39.20
CA GLY A 207 12.03 17.62 -39.52
C GLY A 207 13.23 17.23 -38.67
N ALA A 208 14.31 16.83 -39.31
CA ALA A 208 15.49 16.32 -38.63
C ALA A 208 16.40 17.47 -38.16
N ARG A 209 16.87 17.38 -36.91
CA ARG A 209 17.98 18.14 -36.32
C ARG A 209 18.81 17.21 -35.41
N ASN A 210 19.68 17.78 -34.61
CA ASN A 210 20.48 17.01 -33.65
C ASN A 210 19.64 16.65 -32.42
N ARG A 211 19.43 15.35 -32.20
CA ARG A 211 18.67 14.86 -31.05
C ARG A 211 19.55 14.57 -29.87
N HIS A 212 19.05 14.99 -28.72
CA HIS A 212 19.71 14.78 -27.45
C HIS A 212 18.75 14.06 -26.50
N LEU A 213 19.21 12.95 -25.96
CA LEU A 213 18.54 12.26 -24.86
C LEU A 213 19.10 12.79 -23.55
N ILE A 214 18.24 13.35 -22.74
CA ILE A 214 18.57 13.88 -21.41
C ILE A 214 17.94 12.93 -20.39
N THR A 215 18.77 12.40 -19.50
CA THR A 215 18.32 11.51 -18.42
C THR A 215 18.39 12.25 -17.09
N VAL A 216 17.27 12.40 -16.42
CA VAL A 216 17.18 12.84 -15.03
C VAL A 216 17.21 11.60 -14.15
N SER A 217 18.15 11.51 -13.21
CA SER A 217 18.34 10.32 -12.37
C SER A 217 18.98 10.66 -11.02
N GLY A 218 19.15 9.66 -10.16
CA GLY A 218 19.82 9.81 -8.87
C GLY A 218 18.92 10.29 -7.74
N LEU A 219 17.64 10.52 -8.00
CA LEU A 219 16.68 10.79 -6.93
C LEU A 219 16.43 9.53 -6.09
N PRO A 220 16.27 9.64 -4.76
CA PRO A 220 16.12 8.48 -3.90
C PRO A 220 14.82 7.71 -4.16
N GLY A 221 13.77 8.39 -4.62
CA GLY A 221 12.44 7.81 -4.73
C GLY A 221 11.84 7.51 -3.36
N GLY A 222 10.85 6.63 -3.32
CA GLY A 222 10.16 6.23 -2.11
C GLY A 222 8.69 5.93 -2.35
N HIS A 223 7.99 5.51 -1.30
CA HIS A 223 6.55 5.27 -1.35
C HIS A 223 5.78 6.60 -1.35
N SER A 224 4.82 6.77 -2.26
CA SER A 224 4.07 8.03 -2.45
C SER A 224 3.20 8.44 -1.25
N GLY A 225 3.00 7.56 -0.28
CA GLY A 225 2.36 7.85 0.98
C GLY A 225 3.39 8.03 2.10
N LEU A 226 4.18 6.99 2.37
CA LEU A 226 5.08 6.93 3.53
C LEU A 226 6.25 7.92 3.46
N ASP A 227 6.75 8.23 2.26
CA ASP A 227 7.92 9.08 2.08
C ASP A 227 7.61 10.48 1.52
N ILE A 228 6.38 10.75 1.11
CA ILE A 228 6.03 12.02 0.44
C ILE A 228 6.26 13.25 1.32
N HIS A 229 6.14 13.08 2.65
CA HIS A 229 6.40 14.13 3.64
C HIS A 229 7.86 14.57 3.68
N ARG A 230 8.80 13.76 3.17
CA ARG A 230 10.24 14.05 3.17
C ARG A 230 10.65 15.11 2.16
N GLY A 231 9.71 15.57 1.31
CA GLY A 231 10.00 16.57 0.27
C GLY A 231 11.00 16.07 -0.78
N ILE A 232 11.00 14.77 -1.07
CA ILE A 232 11.84 14.14 -2.10
C ILE A 232 11.41 14.66 -3.47
N GLY A 233 12.37 15.01 -4.33
CA GLY A 233 12.13 15.44 -5.69
C GLY A 233 11.51 14.35 -6.56
N ASN A 234 10.74 14.78 -7.56
CA ASN A 234 10.10 13.91 -8.54
C ASN A 234 10.77 14.12 -9.91
N ALA A 235 11.34 13.05 -10.47
CA ALA A 235 12.08 13.14 -11.74
C ALA A 235 11.21 13.63 -12.92
N VAL A 236 9.91 13.30 -12.92
CA VAL A 236 8.98 13.78 -13.97
C VAL A 236 8.79 15.28 -13.90
N VAL A 237 8.64 15.84 -12.69
CA VAL A 237 8.49 17.28 -12.47
C VAL A 237 9.80 17.99 -12.82
N VAL A 238 10.93 17.47 -12.36
CA VAL A 238 12.27 18.03 -12.67
C VAL A 238 12.53 18.03 -14.18
N ALA A 239 12.17 16.94 -14.88
CA ALA A 239 12.30 16.86 -16.35
C ALA A 239 11.40 17.87 -17.05
N ALA A 240 10.18 18.12 -16.54
CA ALA A 240 9.28 19.13 -17.09
C ALA A 240 9.82 20.56 -16.89
N GLU A 241 10.36 20.88 -15.71
CA GLU A 241 11.00 22.16 -15.44
C GLU A 241 12.19 22.39 -16.38
N LEU A 242 13.06 21.38 -16.52
CA LEU A 242 14.19 21.44 -17.46
C LEU A 242 13.73 21.63 -18.91
N ALA A 243 12.68 20.92 -19.33
CA ALA A 243 12.11 21.06 -20.67
C ALA A 243 11.59 22.47 -20.94
N VAL A 244 10.94 23.11 -19.96
CA VAL A 244 10.48 24.50 -20.09
C VAL A 244 11.66 25.46 -20.25
N GLN A 245 12.71 25.32 -19.45
CA GLN A 245 13.92 26.13 -19.56
C GLN A 245 14.59 25.97 -20.95
N LEU A 246 14.70 24.72 -21.42
CA LEU A 246 15.22 24.39 -22.75
C LEU A 246 14.40 25.05 -23.87
N LEU A 247 13.06 24.90 -23.84
CA LEU A 247 12.21 25.52 -24.86
C LEU A 247 12.22 27.06 -24.82
N ALA A 248 12.56 27.65 -23.71
CA ALA A 248 12.70 29.12 -23.54
C ALA A 248 14.06 29.67 -24.01
N SER A 249 15.13 28.83 -23.93
CA SER A 249 16.50 29.26 -24.23
C SER A 249 16.81 29.36 -25.73
N GLY A 250 15.99 28.79 -26.62
CA GLY A 250 16.25 28.82 -28.06
C GLY A 250 15.24 28.04 -28.91
N ASP A 251 15.64 27.77 -30.16
CA ASP A 251 14.87 26.96 -31.11
C ASP A 251 15.06 25.47 -30.81
N ILE A 252 14.59 25.06 -29.62
CA ILE A 252 14.59 23.68 -29.13
C ILE A 252 13.15 23.11 -29.25
N ARG A 253 13.04 21.85 -29.64
CA ARG A 253 11.75 21.16 -29.82
C ARG A 253 11.70 19.95 -28.90
N LEU A 254 10.55 19.71 -28.30
CA LEU A 254 10.32 18.51 -27.50
C LEU A 254 10.01 17.34 -28.45
N VAL A 255 10.78 16.28 -28.34
CA VAL A 255 10.56 15.03 -29.05
C VAL A 255 9.75 14.08 -28.18
N SER A 256 10.18 13.85 -26.93
CA SER A 256 9.43 13.07 -25.99
C SER A 256 9.82 13.41 -24.55
N ILE A 257 8.90 13.08 -23.63
CA ILE A 257 9.14 13.09 -22.18
C ILE A 257 8.49 11.83 -21.60
N SER A 258 9.20 11.11 -20.75
CA SER A 258 8.66 9.94 -20.03
C SER A 258 9.35 9.76 -18.70
N GLY A 259 8.70 9.16 -17.72
CA GLY A 259 9.29 8.90 -16.41
C GLY A 259 8.28 8.35 -15.42
N GLY A 260 8.81 7.82 -14.33
CA GLY A 260 8.02 7.13 -13.32
C GLY A 260 7.47 5.79 -13.81
N ASP A 261 7.05 4.94 -12.88
CA ASP A 261 6.57 3.60 -13.21
C ASP A 261 5.30 3.23 -12.45
N LYS A 262 5.37 3.09 -11.14
CA LYS A 262 4.26 2.65 -10.28
C LYS A 262 3.50 3.84 -9.69
N ARG A 263 2.17 3.73 -9.59
CA ARG A 263 1.28 4.76 -9.02
C ARG A 263 1.64 5.16 -7.58
N ASN A 264 2.10 4.21 -6.79
CA ASN A 264 2.44 4.38 -5.39
C ASN A 264 3.92 4.69 -5.13
N ALA A 265 4.70 4.99 -6.17
CA ALA A 265 6.11 5.35 -6.06
C ALA A 265 6.38 6.78 -6.50
N LEU A 266 7.32 7.46 -5.84
CA LEU A 266 7.90 8.72 -6.28
C LEU A 266 8.84 8.45 -7.46
N ALA A 267 8.68 9.19 -8.56
CA ALA A 267 9.47 8.98 -9.78
C ALA A 267 10.95 9.28 -9.52
N ARG A 268 11.82 8.27 -9.70
CA ARG A 268 13.26 8.36 -9.47
C ARG A 268 14.04 8.82 -10.70
N ASP A 269 13.51 8.45 -11.88
CA ASP A 269 14.15 8.64 -13.15
C ASP A 269 13.15 9.17 -14.17
N ALA A 270 13.63 10.01 -15.10
CA ALA A 270 12.88 10.49 -16.25
C ALA A 270 13.79 10.65 -17.45
N LEU A 271 13.21 10.51 -18.63
CA LEU A 271 13.85 10.70 -19.91
C LEU A 271 13.18 11.86 -20.65
N LEU A 272 14.01 12.75 -21.16
CA LEU A 272 13.60 13.88 -21.97
C LEU A 272 14.38 13.82 -23.29
N CYS A 273 13.69 13.73 -24.41
CA CYS A 273 14.31 13.83 -25.72
C CYS A 273 13.98 15.17 -26.35
N VAL A 274 15.00 15.89 -26.76
CA VAL A 274 14.87 17.19 -27.43
C VAL A 274 15.62 17.21 -28.76
N ASP A 275 15.12 18.01 -29.68
CA ASP A 275 15.73 18.29 -30.98
C ASP A 275 16.18 19.74 -30.98
N CYS A 276 17.50 19.97 -31.14
CA CYS A 276 18.06 21.29 -31.13
C CYS A 276 19.18 21.43 -32.18
N PRO A 277 19.40 22.65 -32.72
CA PRO A 277 20.36 22.85 -33.81
C PRO A 277 21.84 22.74 -33.37
N GLU A 278 22.15 23.07 -32.12
CA GLU A 278 23.52 23.10 -31.60
C GLU A 278 23.59 22.81 -30.11
N ASP A 279 24.78 22.91 -29.52
CA ASP A 279 24.99 22.70 -28.09
C ASP A 279 24.31 23.77 -27.24
N PHE A 280 23.64 23.34 -26.19
CA PHE A 280 23.06 24.17 -25.14
C PHE A 280 23.77 23.91 -23.80
N ASP A 281 23.79 24.94 -22.94
CA ASP A 281 24.47 24.86 -21.65
C ASP A 281 23.59 24.16 -20.59
N LEU A 282 23.69 22.82 -20.57
CA LEU A 282 22.99 22.02 -19.60
C LEU A 282 23.47 22.22 -18.15
N GLU A 283 24.78 22.57 -17.97
CA GLU A 283 25.35 22.75 -16.63
C GLU A 283 24.77 23.98 -15.92
N SER A 284 24.61 25.09 -16.65
CA SER A 284 23.97 26.30 -16.12
C SER A 284 22.52 26.02 -15.67
N MET A 285 21.74 25.34 -16.49
CA MET A 285 20.36 24.98 -16.17
C MET A 285 20.25 24.03 -14.95
N MET A 286 21.25 23.17 -14.79
CA MET A 286 21.36 22.29 -13.63
C MET A 286 21.58 23.02 -12.32
N GLY A 287 22.26 24.16 -12.34
CA GLY A 287 22.49 25.01 -11.16
C GLY A 287 21.15 25.44 -10.55
N GLU A 288 20.27 25.99 -11.35
CA GLU A 288 18.95 26.45 -10.94
C GLU A 288 18.05 25.30 -10.47
N LEU A 289 18.07 24.17 -11.18
CA LEU A 289 17.30 22.99 -10.81
C LEU A 289 17.73 22.40 -9.46
N LYS A 290 19.04 22.35 -9.18
CA LYS A 290 19.56 21.88 -7.90
C LYS A 290 19.17 22.76 -6.71
N GLU A 291 18.96 24.03 -6.93
CA GLU A 291 18.47 24.95 -5.89
C GLU A 291 16.98 24.71 -5.58
N SER A 292 16.20 24.17 -6.54
CA SER A 292 14.77 23.88 -6.37
C SER A 292 14.48 22.53 -5.68
N VAL A 293 15.48 21.63 -5.57
CA VAL A 293 15.31 20.31 -4.96
C VAL A 293 15.85 20.26 -3.52
N SER A 294 15.39 19.30 -2.74
CA SER A 294 15.78 19.18 -1.34
C SER A 294 17.20 18.63 -1.13
N HIS A 295 17.74 18.80 0.08
CA HIS A 295 19.02 18.16 0.45
C HIS A 295 19.00 16.62 0.35
N ALA A 296 17.82 16.00 0.43
CA ALA A 296 17.66 14.56 0.23
C ALA A 296 18.01 14.14 -1.22
N ASP A 297 17.99 15.08 -2.16
CA ASP A 297 18.23 14.86 -3.59
C ASP A 297 19.67 15.18 -4.01
N ALA A 298 20.61 15.17 -3.09
CA ALA A 298 22.01 15.53 -3.33
C ALA A 298 22.70 14.72 -4.45
N ARG A 299 22.13 13.59 -4.85
CA ARG A 299 22.61 12.75 -5.96
C ARG A 299 21.90 13.02 -7.29
N LEU A 300 21.02 14.02 -7.35
CA LEU A 300 20.37 14.41 -8.61
C LEU A 300 21.43 14.64 -9.68
N GLY A 301 21.36 13.85 -10.74
CA GLY A 301 22.21 13.92 -11.90
C GLY A 301 21.38 14.08 -13.17
N VAL A 302 21.88 14.90 -14.09
CA VAL A 302 21.33 14.98 -15.44
C VAL A 302 22.46 14.69 -16.41
N THR A 303 22.25 13.70 -17.26
CA THR A 303 23.23 13.31 -18.27
C THR A 303 22.67 13.51 -19.67
N ARG A 304 23.55 13.81 -20.61
CA ARG A 304 23.22 14.02 -22.01
C ARG A 304 23.82 12.89 -22.86
N GLY A 305 23.01 12.30 -23.72
CA GLY A 305 23.39 11.34 -24.74
C GLY A 305 22.88 11.78 -26.12
N SER A 306 23.27 11.06 -27.16
CA SER A 306 22.74 11.24 -28.52
C SER A 306 21.85 10.05 -28.88
N THR A 307 20.77 10.30 -29.61
CA THR A 307 19.93 9.26 -30.19
C THR A 307 19.72 9.51 -31.68
N ARG A 308 19.44 8.46 -32.46
CA ARG A 308 19.28 8.55 -33.90
C ARG A 308 17.90 8.16 -34.40
N ASP A 309 16.93 7.96 -33.53
CA ASP A 309 15.64 7.43 -33.92
C ASP A 309 14.63 8.52 -34.27
N ASP A 310 13.92 8.29 -35.37
CA ASP A 310 12.70 8.92 -35.87
C ASP A 310 12.74 10.43 -36.22
N ASP A 311 12.02 10.83 -37.26
CA ASP A 311 12.00 12.21 -37.80
C ASP A 311 10.91 13.10 -37.16
N GLY A 312 10.20 12.62 -36.10
CA GLY A 312 9.09 13.34 -35.50
C GLY A 312 9.46 14.09 -34.24
N TYR A 313 8.82 15.23 -33.99
CA TYR A 313 8.82 15.95 -32.71
C TYR A 313 7.41 16.42 -32.40
N ILE A 314 7.09 16.63 -31.14
CA ILE A 314 5.78 17.09 -30.67
C ILE A 314 5.57 18.54 -31.15
N SER A 315 4.38 18.87 -31.66
CA SER A 315 4.04 20.24 -31.99
C SER A 315 4.33 21.18 -30.81
N ARG A 316 4.82 22.40 -31.10
CA ARG A 316 5.15 23.35 -30.01
C ARG A 316 3.94 23.59 -29.09
N GLN A 317 2.74 23.62 -29.64
CA GLN A 317 1.52 23.79 -28.86
C GLN A 317 1.28 22.63 -27.90
N ASP A 318 1.37 21.38 -28.38
CA ASP A 318 1.16 20.20 -27.53
C ASP A 318 2.28 20.02 -26.51
N ALA A 319 3.54 20.33 -26.89
CA ALA A 319 4.66 20.34 -25.95
C ALA A 319 4.39 21.28 -24.77
N LEU A 320 3.96 22.52 -25.04
CA LEU A 320 3.60 23.45 -23.99
C LEU A 320 2.42 22.99 -23.14
N LEU A 321 1.41 22.33 -23.74
CA LEU A 321 0.28 21.77 -22.97
C LEU A 321 0.70 20.62 -22.06
N ILE A 322 1.59 19.73 -22.53
CA ILE A 322 2.15 18.65 -21.69
C ILE A 322 2.91 19.24 -20.50
N LEU A 323 3.84 20.15 -20.76
CA LEU A 323 4.66 20.75 -19.71
C LEU A 323 3.83 21.61 -18.75
N SER A 324 2.85 22.34 -19.27
CA SER A 324 1.91 23.10 -18.44
C SER A 324 1.09 22.18 -17.51
N LEU A 325 0.67 21.02 -18.00
CA LEU A 325 -0.01 20.04 -17.17
C LEU A 325 0.91 19.57 -16.03
N LEU A 326 2.11 19.06 -16.35
CA LEU A 326 3.03 18.49 -15.37
C LEU A 326 3.42 19.48 -14.27
N LEU A 327 3.56 20.76 -14.61
CA LEU A 327 3.92 21.82 -13.65
C LEU A 327 2.72 22.41 -12.90
N ALA A 328 1.51 22.35 -13.48
CA ALA A 328 0.29 22.83 -12.83
C ALA A 328 -0.34 21.80 -11.88
N LEU A 329 -0.08 20.52 -12.11
CA LEU A 329 -0.57 19.47 -11.23
C LEU A 329 0.07 19.59 -9.85
N PRO A 330 -0.74 19.53 -8.76
CA PRO A 330 -0.17 19.50 -7.42
C PRO A 330 0.73 18.28 -7.26
N HIS A 331 1.89 18.45 -6.61
CA HIS A 331 2.80 17.37 -6.27
C HIS A 331 3.35 17.57 -4.85
N GLY A 332 3.52 16.46 -4.11
CA GLY A 332 4.01 16.50 -2.74
C GLY A 332 2.90 16.67 -1.69
N PRO A 333 3.27 16.98 -0.44
CA PRO A 333 2.33 17.30 0.63
C PRO A 333 1.58 18.60 0.32
N ILE A 334 0.26 18.60 0.49
CA ILE A 334 -0.61 19.76 0.18
C ILE A 334 -1.19 20.32 1.47
N LYS A 335 -1.48 19.46 2.44
CA LYS A 335 -2.04 19.87 3.72
C LYS A 335 -1.51 18.98 4.84
N PHE A 336 -1.36 19.57 6.03
CA PHE A 336 -0.86 18.90 7.22
C PHE A 336 -1.90 18.88 8.33
N GLU A 337 -1.85 17.91 9.22
CA GLU A 337 -2.55 17.86 10.48
C GLU A 337 -1.85 18.79 11.50
N ALA A 338 -2.49 19.01 12.65
CA ALA A 338 -1.95 19.90 13.68
C ALA A 338 -0.62 19.42 14.30
N ASP A 339 -0.38 18.13 14.26
CA ASP A 339 0.86 17.47 14.73
C ASP A 339 1.99 17.47 13.69
N GLY A 340 1.76 18.02 12.49
CA GLY A 340 2.72 18.10 11.40
C GLY A 340 2.68 16.90 10.44
N ASN A 341 1.86 15.87 10.71
CA ASN A 341 1.70 14.75 9.79
C ASN A 341 1.00 15.18 8.49
N THR A 342 1.35 14.53 7.38
CA THR A 342 0.70 14.81 6.09
C THR A 342 -0.77 14.39 6.14
N GLN A 343 -1.68 15.33 5.94
CA GLN A 343 -3.11 15.08 5.81
C GLN A 343 -3.50 14.76 4.37
N THR A 344 -3.01 15.56 3.43
CA THR A 344 -3.38 15.47 2.00
C THR A 344 -2.13 15.63 1.14
N SER A 345 -1.99 14.76 0.17
CA SER A 345 -0.89 14.80 -0.81
C SER A 345 -1.35 14.38 -2.19
N ASN A 346 -0.55 14.71 -3.19
CA ASN A 346 -0.69 14.15 -4.53
C ASN A 346 0.70 13.80 -5.08
N ASN A 347 0.78 12.68 -5.77
CA ASN A 347 1.96 12.22 -6.48
C ASN A 347 1.69 12.24 -7.99
N VAL A 348 2.45 13.01 -8.75
CA VAL A 348 2.56 12.87 -10.21
C VAL A 348 3.41 11.62 -10.45
N ALA A 349 2.77 10.45 -10.56
CA ALA A 349 3.43 9.17 -10.46
C ALA A 349 4.21 8.81 -11.73
N SER A 350 3.64 9.10 -12.89
CA SER A 350 4.30 8.80 -14.17
C SER A 350 3.76 9.63 -15.31
N ILE A 351 4.58 9.76 -16.35
CA ILE A 351 4.20 10.14 -17.70
C ILE A 351 4.71 9.10 -18.67
N LYS A 352 3.84 8.54 -19.51
CA LYS A 352 4.15 7.49 -20.48
C LYS A 352 3.55 7.82 -21.84
N VAL A 353 4.14 7.26 -22.89
CA VAL A 353 3.60 7.33 -24.25
C VAL A 353 2.91 6.01 -24.54
N GLU A 354 1.64 6.07 -24.93
CA GLU A 354 0.82 4.91 -25.32
C GLU A 354 0.21 5.19 -26.72
N GLY A 355 0.84 4.59 -27.74
CA GLY A 355 0.50 4.90 -29.12
C GLY A 355 0.85 6.35 -29.48
N ASP A 356 -0.14 7.13 -29.84
CA ASP A 356 -0.03 8.57 -30.16
C ASP A 356 -0.37 9.48 -28.96
N ALA A 357 -0.67 8.89 -27.80
CA ALA A 357 -1.12 9.63 -26.63
C ALA A 357 -0.09 9.66 -25.52
N TYR A 358 -0.01 10.80 -24.82
CA TYR A 358 0.62 10.93 -23.51
C TYR A 358 -0.39 10.63 -22.41
N VAL A 359 0.03 9.78 -21.49
CA VAL A 359 -0.76 9.40 -20.32
C VAL A 359 -0.02 9.82 -19.06
N VAL A 360 -0.62 10.71 -18.30
CA VAL A 360 -0.11 11.15 -16.99
C VAL A 360 -0.94 10.49 -15.90
N GLN A 361 -0.28 9.86 -14.94
CA GLN A 361 -0.94 9.23 -13.79
C GLN A 361 -0.63 10.02 -12.53
N CYS A 362 -1.69 10.33 -11.77
CA CYS A 362 -1.60 10.91 -10.44
C CYS A 362 -2.21 9.98 -9.40
N SER A 363 -1.65 9.97 -8.21
CA SER A 363 -2.22 9.29 -7.04
C SER A 363 -2.39 10.30 -5.91
N THR A 364 -3.65 10.56 -5.55
CA THR A 364 -4.03 11.52 -4.50
C THR A 364 -4.36 10.77 -3.22
N ARG A 365 -3.88 11.26 -2.07
CA ARG A 365 -4.15 10.67 -0.75
C ARG A 365 -4.65 11.74 0.22
N SER A 366 -5.56 11.36 1.11
CA SER A 366 -6.00 12.22 2.21
C SER A 366 -6.68 11.41 3.32
N SER A 367 -6.45 11.77 4.59
CA SER A 367 -7.22 11.28 5.74
C SER A 367 -8.63 11.89 5.79
N VAL A 368 -8.94 12.88 4.93
CA VAL A 368 -10.21 13.59 4.88
C VAL A 368 -10.81 13.50 3.48
N ASP A 369 -11.89 12.74 3.32
CA ASP A 369 -12.56 12.47 2.04
C ASP A 369 -12.88 13.74 1.24
N ALA A 370 -13.35 14.79 1.91
CA ALA A 370 -13.68 16.06 1.24
C ALA A 370 -12.44 16.76 0.63
N HIS A 371 -11.26 16.60 1.24
CA HIS A 371 -10.01 17.12 0.70
C HIS A 371 -9.48 16.23 -0.43
N LEU A 372 -9.60 14.91 -0.30
CA LEU A 372 -9.29 13.95 -1.37
C LEU A 372 -10.04 14.34 -2.64
N GLU A 373 -11.36 14.45 -2.56
CA GLU A 373 -12.21 14.78 -3.70
C GLU A 373 -11.97 16.19 -4.24
N ARG A 374 -11.62 17.15 -3.37
CA ARG A 374 -11.25 18.50 -3.80
C ARG A 374 -10.02 18.48 -4.70
N ILE A 375 -8.96 17.76 -4.32
CA ILE A 375 -7.72 17.69 -5.12
C ILE A 375 -7.98 16.95 -6.43
N ARG A 376 -8.67 15.81 -6.38
CA ARG A 376 -9.03 15.05 -7.58
C ARG A 376 -9.85 15.89 -8.57
N ARG A 377 -10.82 16.66 -8.07
CA ARG A 377 -11.59 17.62 -8.89
C ARG A 377 -10.70 18.70 -9.50
N SER A 378 -9.72 19.24 -8.75
CA SER A 378 -8.76 20.21 -9.29
C SER A 378 -7.92 19.61 -10.41
N ILE A 379 -7.42 18.38 -10.24
CA ILE A 379 -6.66 17.64 -11.26
C ILE A 379 -7.52 17.46 -12.53
N ARG A 380 -8.78 17.06 -12.38
CA ARG A 380 -9.71 16.93 -13.50
C ARG A 380 -9.89 18.25 -14.26
N LEU A 381 -10.19 19.33 -13.55
CA LEU A 381 -10.42 20.65 -14.16
C LEU A 381 -9.17 21.15 -14.89
N ILE A 382 -7.98 21.00 -14.31
CA ILE A 382 -6.72 21.36 -14.95
C ILE A 382 -6.53 20.56 -16.25
N GLY A 383 -6.70 19.23 -16.17
CA GLY A 383 -6.55 18.34 -17.33
C GLY A 383 -7.53 18.69 -18.46
N GLU A 384 -8.82 18.81 -18.13
CA GLU A 384 -9.86 19.15 -19.12
C GLU A 384 -9.62 20.50 -19.78
N GLN A 385 -9.18 21.53 -19.03
CA GLN A 385 -8.82 22.85 -19.57
C GLN A 385 -7.62 22.81 -20.53
N LEU A 386 -6.70 21.86 -20.33
CA LEU A 386 -5.53 21.66 -21.20
C LEU A 386 -5.82 20.63 -22.32
N GLY A 387 -7.08 20.21 -22.48
CA GLY A 387 -7.53 19.31 -23.55
C GLY A 387 -7.20 17.85 -23.33
N TYR A 388 -7.03 17.41 -22.06
CA TYR A 388 -6.89 16.01 -21.70
C TYR A 388 -8.25 15.35 -21.43
N GLN A 389 -8.37 14.08 -21.78
CA GLN A 389 -9.41 13.20 -21.25
C GLN A 389 -8.96 12.75 -19.86
N VAL A 390 -9.84 12.87 -18.87
CA VAL A 390 -9.52 12.56 -17.47
C VAL A 390 -10.41 11.47 -16.95
N GLU A 391 -9.83 10.35 -16.61
CA GLU A 391 -10.47 9.21 -15.95
C GLU A 391 -10.03 9.16 -14.48
N GLN A 392 -10.97 8.89 -13.59
CA GLN A 392 -10.71 8.75 -12.16
C GLN A 392 -11.40 7.48 -11.66
N ASN A 393 -10.64 6.61 -10.98
CA ASN A 393 -11.20 5.44 -10.34
C ASN A 393 -12.12 5.84 -9.17
N GLU A 394 -12.86 4.89 -8.62
CA GLU A 394 -13.51 5.04 -7.33
C GLU A 394 -12.45 5.25 -6.25
N ALA A 395 -12.62 6.30 -5.44
CA ALA A 395 -11.71 6.58 -4.34
C ALA A 395 -12.09 5.74 -3.13
N TYR A 396 -11.10 5.19 -2.45
CA TYR A 396 -11.32 4.62 -1.12
C TYR A 396 -11.24 5.70 -0.03
N PRO A 397 -12.07 5.57 1.02
CA PRO A 397 -12.17 6.57 2.07
C PRO A 397 -10.93 6.60 2.96
N GLY A 398 -10.66 7.76 3.54
CA GLY A 398 -9.78 7.89 4.67
C GLY A 398 -10.43 7.39 5.97
N TRP A 399 -9.59 6.97 6.88
CA TRP A 399 -9.96 6.68 8.25
C TRP A 399 -9.28 7.70 9.16
N ARG A 400 -10.07 8.61 9.70
CA ARG A 400 -9.57 9.66 10.60
C ARG A 400 -9.66 9.20 12.04
N ASP A 401 -8.63 9.52 12.84
CA ASP A 401 -8.66 9.32 14.28
C ASP A 401 -9.91 9.99 14.90
N ALA A 402 -10.73 9.20 15.56
CA ALA A 402 -11.94 9.67 16.24
C ALA A 402 -11.66 10.16 17.67
N GLY A 403 -10.39 10.11 18.11
CA GLY A 403 -10.00 10.40 19.49
C GLY A 403 -10.06 9.16 20.39
N ASP A 404 -10.19 9.40 21.70
CA ASP A 404 -10.18 8.32 22.67
C ASP A 404 -11.43 7.42 22.54
N SER A 405 -11.21 6.11 22.61
CA SER A 405 -12.24 5.09 22.64
C SER A 405 -11.86 3.98 23.62
N PRO A 406 -12.85 3.24 24.16
CA PRO A 406 -12.58 2.07 25.01
C PRO A 406 -11.64 1.07 24.36
N LEU A 407 -11.84 0.75 23.08
CA LEU A 407 -10.96 -0.18 22.33
C LEU A 407 -9.51 0.31 22.32
N ARG A 408 -9.30 1.59 21.99
CA ARG A 408 -7.96 2.21 21.98
C ARG A 408 -7.33 2.24 23.37
N SER A 409 -8.08 2.62 24.41
CA SER A 409 -7.56 2.69 25.77
C SER A 409 -7.12 1.33 26.27
N HIS A 410 -7.92 0.29 26.08
CA HIS A 410 -7.57 -1.08 26.45
C HIS A 410 -6.36 -1.63 25.66
N ALA A 411 -6.23 -1.27 24.40
CA ALA A 411 -5.06 -1.67 23.61
C ALA A 411 -3.77 -0.99 24.13
N LEU A 412 -3.82 0.29 24.50
CA LEU A 412 -2.70 1.00 25.09
C LEU A 412 -2.28 0.38 26.42
N GLU A 413 -3.24 0.12 27.31
CA GLU A 413 -2.99 -0.52 28.60
C GLU A 413 -2.37 -1.92 28.41
N ALA A 414 -2.90 -2.72 27.49
CA ALA A 414 -2.38 -4.05 27.22
C ALA A 414 -0.92 -4.03 26.71
N ILE A 415 -0.55 -3.05 25.88
CA ILE A 415 0.85 -2.91 25.43
C ILE A 415 1.74 -2.44 26.58
N GLN A 416 1.32 -1.45 27.38
CA GLN A 416 2.11 -0.94 28.51
C GLN A 416 2.43 -2.02 29.55
N GLU A 417 1.55 -2.99 29.74
CA GLU A 417 1.78 -4.14 30.62
C GLU A 417 2.93 -5.05 30.16
N THR A 418 3.28 -5.03 28.90
CA THR A 418 4.46 -5.74 28.40
C THR A 418 5.78 -5.02 28.73
N GLY A 419 5.70 -3.81 29.30
CA GLY A 419 6.85 -2.96 29.59
C GLY A 419 7.33 -2.15 28.38
N VAL A 420 6.57 -2.12 27.31
CA VAL A 420 6.87 -1.36 26.08
C VAL A 420 5.96 -0.13 26.02
N GLU A 421 6.51 1.01 25.62
CA GLU A 421 5.73 2.25 25.46
C GLU A 421 5.06 2.28 24.08
N PRO A 422 3.72 2.24 23.99
CA PRO A 422 3.00 2.28 22.73
C PRO A 422 3.02 3.69 22.12
N LYS A 423 2.99 3.75 20.79
CA LYS A 423 2.81 5.00 20.05
C LYS A 423 1.50 4.95 19.28
N ILE A 424 0.75 6.04 19.39
CA ILE A 424 -0.45 6.22 18.57
C ILE A 424 -0.03 6.90 17.29
N ARG A 425 -0.40 6.31 16.16
CA ARG A 425 -0.05 6.82 14.84
C ARG A 425 -1.22 6.83 13.87
N THR A 426 -1.09 7.69 12.89
CA THR A 426 -1.84 7.63 11.63
C THR A 426 -0.87 7.34 10.50
N ILE A 427 -1.30 6.55 9.53
CA ILE A 427 -0.47 6.23 8.36
C ILE A 427 -0.99 6.96 7.12
N HIS A 428 -0.09 7.55 6.33
CA HIS A 428 -0.46 8.22 5.09
C HIS A 428 -0.46 7.25 3.89
N ALA A 429 -0.93 6.03 4.15
CA ALA A 429 -1.18 4.95 3.18
C ALA A 429 -2.58 4.39 3.42
N GLY A 430 -3.12 3.60 2.51
CA GLY A 430 -4.42 2.95 2.68
C GLY A 430 -4.28 1.75 3.62
N LEU A 431 -5.29 1.55 4.46
CA LEU A 431 -5.52 0.30 5.20
C LEU A 431 -6.95 -0.15 4.95
N GLU A 432 -7.19 -1.44 4.86
CA GLU A 432 -8.54 -2.01 4.71
C GLU A 432 -9.48 -1.50 5.81
N ALA A 433 -8.95 -1.33 7.04
CA ALA A 433 -9.71 -0.84 8.19
C ALA A 433 -10.54 0.42 7.90
N GLY A 434 -10.03 1.34 7.06
CA GLY A 434 -10.77 2.55 6.68
C GLY A 434 -12.03 2.25 5.85
N ILE A 435 -11.92 1.35 4.88
CA ILE A 435 -13.04 0.92 4.02
C ILE A 435 -14.03 0.08 4.81
N LEU A 436 -13.51 -0.91 5.54
CA LEU A 436 -14.31 -1.87 6.32
C LEU A 436 -15.13 -1.14 7.39
N LYS A 437 -14.49 -0.27 8.18
CA LYS A 437 -15.16 0.58 9.17
C LYS A 437 -16.35 1.30 8.54
N LYS A 438 -16.15 2.01 7.44
CA LYS A 438 -17.20 2.80 6.78
C LYS A 438 -18.35 1.94 6.27
N LYS A 439 -18.06 0.76 5.70
CA LYS A 439 -19.09 -0.17 5.22
C LYS A 439 -19.88 -0.78 6.37
N ILE A 440 -19.21 -1.18 7.44
CA ILE A 440 -19.86 -1.76 8.63
C ILE A 440 -20.74 -0.70 9.31
N GLU A 441 -20.25 0.53 9.48
CA GLU A 441 -21.05 1.64 10.01
C GLU A 441 -22.31 1.93 9.19
N ALA A 442 -22.17 1.92 7.85
CA ALA A 442 -23.29 2.15 6.95
C ALA A 442 -24.35 1.03 7.04
N ALA A 443 -23.94 -0.22 7.13
CA ALA A 443 -24.84 -1.37 7.20
C ALA A 443 -25.50 -1.50 8.57
N LEU A 444 -24.76 -1.29 9.67
CA LEU A 444 -25.28 -1.46 11.04
C LEU A 444 -25.99 -0.20 11.55
N GLY A 445 -25.79 0.96 10.94
CA GLY A 445 -26.30 2.24 11.42
C GLY A 445 -25.72 2.66 12.79
N LYS A 446 -24.52 2.18 13.13
CA LYS A 446 -23.84 2.42 14.41
C LYS A 446 -22.36 2.80 14.16
N PRO A 447 -21.77 3.63 15.04
CA PRO A 447 -20.34 3.90 14.96
C PRO A 447 -19.52 2.63 15.23
N VAL A 448 -18.40 2.50 14.56
CA VAL A 448 -17.43 1.39 14.72
C VAL A 448 -16.13 1.97 15.29
N GLU A 449 -15.67 1.43 16.41
CA GLU A 449 -14.32 1.68 16.90
C GLU A 449 -13.33 0.84 16.10
N ALA A 450 -12.22 1.43 15.70
CA ALA A 450 -11.21 0.71 14.93
C ALA A 450 -9.80 1.04 15.41
N ILE A 451 -8.94 0.03 15.44
CA ILE A 451 -7.48 0.15 15.60
C ILE A 451 -6.81 -0.83 14.65
N ALA A 452 -5.55 -0.54 14.30
CA ALA A 452 -4.70 -1.54 13.64
C ALA A 452 -3.43 -1.74 14.47
N LEU A 453 -3.01 -2.98 14.62
CA LEU A 453 -1.81 -3.40 15.32
C LEU A 453 -1.27 -4.71 14.72
N GLY A 454 0.02 -4.97 14.94
CA GLY A 454 0.68 -6.16 14.39
C GLY A 454 2.12 -6.30 14.88
N PRO A 455 2.82 -7.36 14.47
CA PRO A 455 4.23 -7.56 14.80
C PRO A 455 5.15 -6.65 13.98
N THR A 456 6.46 -6.69 14.25
CA THR A 456 7.42 -6.06 13.35
C THR A 456 7.69 -6.95 12.15
N ILE A 457 7.39 -6.43 10.97
CA ILE A 457 7.71 -7.01 9.67
C ILE A 457 8.58 -5.98 8.92
N ILE A 458 9.65 -6.43 8.29
CA ILE A 458 10.51 -5.59 7.48
C ILE A 458 10.61 -6.16 6.07
N GLY A 459 10.80 -5.28 5.09
CA GLY A 459 10.98 -5.69 3.70
C GLY A 459 9.76 -6.34 3.08
N ALA A 460 8.54 -6.11 3.60
CA ALA A 460 7.30 -6.55 2.98
C ALA A 460 7.29 -6.25 1.47
N HIS A 461 6.59 -7.06 0.70
CA HIS A 461 6.52 -6.98 -0.76
C HIS A 461 7.86 -7.22 -1.48
N SER A 462 8.83 -7.83 -0.81
CA SER A 462 10.12 -8.18 -1.41
C SER A 462 10.63 -9.55 -0.93
N PRO A 463 11.60 -10.17 -1.64
CA PRO A 463 12.22 -11.41 -1.17
C PRO A 463 13.04 -11.26 0.12
N ASP A 464 13.25 -10.03 0.61
CA ASP A 464 13.92 -9.73 1.88
C ASP A 464 12.93 -9.61 3.04
N GLU A 465 11.66 -9.93 2.82
CA GLU A 465 10.61 -9.91 3.84
C GLU A 465 11.00 -10.80 5.04
N ALA A 466 10.94 -10.20 6.22
CA ALA A 466 11.28 -10.86 7.46
C ALA A 466 10.35 -10.44 8.61
N CYS A 467 9.91 -11.42 9.41
CA CYS A 467 9.04 -11.21 10.56
C CYS A 467 9.83 -11.42 11.85
N ASP A 468 9.75 -10.48 12.80
CA ASP A 468 10.39 -10.59 14.11
C ASP A 468 9.56 -11.52 15.02
N VAL A 469 10.13 -12.68 15.33
CA VAL A 469 9.49 -13.72 16.15
C VAL A 469 9.23 -13.22 17.58
N ARG A 470 10.11 -12.39 18.14
CA ARG A 470 9.94 -11.84 19.49
C ARG A 470 8.75 -10.87 19.53
N THR A 471 8.72 -9.92 18.61
CA THR A 471 7.62 -8.95 18.58
C THR A 471 6.27 -9.61 18.20
N THR A 472 6.30 -10.69 17.42
CA THR A 472 5.10 -11.51 17.15
C THR A 472 4.55 -12.14 18.45
N ARG A 473 5.41 -12.62 19.32
CA ARG A 473 4.99 -13.15 20.62
C ARG A 473 4.40 -12.06 21.51
N GLU A 474 5.04 -10.88 21.56
CA GLU A 474 4.55 -9.73 22.32
C GLU A 474 3.19 -9.26 21.81
N PHE A 475 3.07 -9.07 20.50
CA PHE A 475 1.81 -8.73 19.81
C PHE A 475 0.68 -9.72 20.14
N TYR A 476 0.95 -11.03 20.05
CA TYR A 476 -0.01 -12.06 20.35
C TYR A 476 -0.48 -12.02 21.81
N THR A 477 0.43 -11.80 22.75
CA THR A 477 0.11 -11.63 24.19
C THR A 477 -0.78 -10.40 24.41
N VAL A 478 -0.50 -9.31 23.72
CA VAL A 478 -1.32 -8.08 23.80
C VAL A 478 -2.68 -8.31 23.19
N LEU A 479 -2.78 -9.02 22.08
CA LEU A 479 -4.08 -9.35 21.46
C LEU A 479 -4.97 -10.16 22.43
N GLU A 480 -4.42 -11.14 23.12
CA GLU A 480 -5.16 -11.90 24.14
C GLU A 480 -5.60 -10.99 25.31
N SER A 481 -4.69 -10.20 25.87
CA SER A 481 -4.99 -9.27 26.98
C SER A 481 -6.04 -8.22 26.58
N LEU A 482 -5.97 -7.70 25.36
CA LEU A 482 -6.97 -6.78 24.83
C LEU A 482 -8.36 -7.42 24.80
N LEU A 483 -8.46 -8.64 24.26
CA LEU A 483 -9.76 -9.33 24.17
C LEU A 483 -10.35 -9.68 25.54
N GLU A 484 -9.54 -10.06 26.53
CA GLU A 484 -9.99 -10.25 27.90
C GLU A 484 -10.57 -9.00 28.52
N ARG A 485 -10.01 -7.80 28.22
CA ARG A 485 -10.50 -6.49 28.71
C ARG A 485 -11.79 -6.05 28.02
N LEU A 486 -12.11 -6.61 26.87
CA LEU A 486 -13.30 -6.29 26.10
C LEU A 486 -14.52 -7.16 26.47
N MET A 487 -14.34 -8.11 27.40
CA MET A 487 -15.44 -8.90 27.98
C MET A 487 -16.43 -8.02 28.74
#